data_24a150b5646ccee03dac19ee94178918
#
_entry.id   24a150b5646ccee03dac19ee94178918
#
_cell.length_a   1.000
_cell.length_b   1.000
_cell.length_c   1.000
_cell.angle_alpha   90.00
_cell.angle_beta   90.00
_cell.angle_gamma   90.00
#
_symmetry.space_group_name_H-M   'P 1'
#
loop_
_entity.id
_entity.type
_entity.pdbx_description
1 polymer ?
#
loop_
_entity_poly.entity_id
_entity_poly.type
_entity_poly.pdbx_seq_one_letter_code
_entity_poly.pdbx_strand_id
1 'polypeptide(L)'
;MKQFVKRLACGVLAIATMGALVGCSREVPSTTTSSDRAPVGYKAIAAMNASAAEKADRSVRTMSQEDKIGQLMCIGLEGTTFDESQKELVRKYRVGGIVLDNDNMESKEQVRAFTKGIRDTANTSSLMPPFIAMNRERMQYRPNLMLPWTDPKLLSKQGLDAVSSLATRTAIEMRDLGFNLNLGVMVNTHSFYSYTSDVDRAARIGETITKRYAANRVFTGYQYFPGGADYTVPGMKLDASKASLMDDDGRVFAQLIDATRDEHPMIMVN
;
A
#
# COMPACT_ATOMS: atom_id res chain seq x y z
N MET A 1 30.58 -2.44 17.70
CA MET A 1 30.92 -2.45 16.27
C MET A 1 30.29 -3.69 15.64
N LYS A 2 29.00 -3.66 15.30
CA LYS A 2 28.32 -4.68 14.49
C LYS A 2 27.39 -3.92 13.56
N GLN A 3 27.81 -3.77 12.31
CA GLN A 3 27.00 -3.23 11.24
C GLN A 3 25.86 -4.21 10.96
N PHE A 4 24.66 -3.81 11.28
CA PHE A 4 23.46 -4.48 10.79
C PHE A 4 23.19 -3.94 9.37
N VAL A 5 23.61 -4.70 8.40
CA VAL A 5 23.14 -4.52 7.02
C VAL A 5 21.70 -4.96 6.98
N LYS A 6 20.76 -4.01 7.12
CA LYS A 6 19.36 -4.26 6.81
C LYS A 6 19.24 -4.46 5.29
N ARG A 7 19.11 -5.70 4.86
CA ARG A 7 18.76 -6.00 3.47
C ARG A 7 17.32 -5.55 3.25
N LEU A 8 17.15 -4.54 2.40
CA LEU A 8 15.84 -4.18 1.86
C LEU A 8 15.26 -5.41 1.14
N ALA A 9 14.18 -5.95 1.66
CA ALA A 9 13.33 -6.82 0.88
C ALA A 9 12.54 -5.92 -0.09
N CYS A 10 13.02 -5.78 -1.31
CA CYS A 10 12.25 -5.18 -2.40
C CYS A 10 11.10 -6.12 -2.75
N GLY A 11 9.94 -5.91 -2.14
CA GLY A 11 8.70 -6.46 -2.63
C GLY A 11 8.28 -5.69 -3.87
N VAL A 12 8.24 -6.34 -5.02
CA VAL A 12 7.67 -5.76 -6.25
C VAL A 12 6.17 -5.67 -6.05
N LEU A 13 5.64 -4.47 -5.92
CA LEU A 13 4.20 -4.22 -5.87
C LEU A 13 3.65 -4.36 -7.29
N ALA A 14 3.14 -5.54 -7.64
CA ALA A 14 2.45 -5.76 -8.90
C ALA A 14 1.03 -5.17 -8.81
N ILE A 15 0.81 -4.06 -9.48
CA ILE A 15 -0.53 -3.51 -9.68
C ILE A 15 -1.18 -4.30 -10.82
N ALA A 16 -2.01 -5.29 -10.47
CA ALA A 16 -2.83 -5.99 -11.44
C ALA A 16 -4.10 -5.19 -11.74
N THR A 17 -4.05 -4.32 -12.75
CA THR A 17 -5.25 -3.78 -13.37
C THR A 17 -5.75 -4.81 -14.39
N MET A 18 -6.76 -5.61 -14.04
CA MET A 18 -7.51 -6.39 -15.02
C MET A 18 -8.47 -5.46 -15.77
N GLY A 19 -8.01 -4.91 -16.89
CA GLY A 19 -8.84 -4.33 -17.91
C GLY A 19 -9.22 -5.40 -18.93
N ALA A 20 -10.50 -5.48 -19.30
CA ALA A 20 -11.04 -6.40 -20.28
C ALA A 20 -10.27 -6.34 -21.60
N LEU A 21 -9.78 -7.49 -22.06
CA LEU A 21 -9.20 -7.69 -23.38
C LEU A 21 -10.33 -7.66 -24.43
N VAL A 22 -10.52 -6.52 -25.06
CA VAL A 22 -11.10 -6.47 -26.41
C VAL A 22 -9.92 -6.36 -27.37
N GLY A 23 -9.72 -7.40 -28.14
CA GLY A 23 -8.65 -7.45 -29.13
C GLY A 23 -8.84 -6.42 -30.23
N CYS A 24 -7.86 -5.55 -30.38
CA CYS A 24 -7.57 -4.85 -31.63
C CYS A 24 -6.06 -4.80 -31.77
N SER A 25 -5.56 -5.61 -32.69
CA SER A 25 -4.21 -5.49 -33.22
C SER A 25 -4.04 -4.10 -33.80
N ARG A 26 -3.25 -3.27 -33.15
CA ARG A 26 -2.78 -2.01 -33.72
C ARG A 26 -1.27 -1.99 -33.63
N GLU A 27 -0.66 -1.92 -34.80
CA GLU A 27 0.77 -1.75 -34.98
C GLU A 27 1.28 -0.57 -34.15
N VAL A 28 2.37 -0.81 -33.42
CA VAL A 28 3.09 0.20 -32.66
C VAL A 28 3.89 1.02 -33.68
N PRO A 29 3.62 2.32 -33.85
CA PRO A 29 4.54 3.18 -34.61
C PRO A 29 5.80 3.38 -33.78
N SER A 30 6.92 2.90 -34.31
CA SER A 30 8.25 3.19 -33.82
C SER A 30 8.57 4.68 -33.91
N THR A 31 9.24 5.16 -32.85
CA THR A 31 10.05 6.38 -32.79
C THR A 31 9.36 7.71 -33.07
N THR A 32 8.98 8.39 -31.99
CA THR A 32 9.11 9.83 -31.95
C THR A 32 10.10 10.18 -30.83
N THR A 33 11.19 10.76 -31.27
CA THR A 33 12.23 11.42 -30.46
C THR A 33 11.60 12.29 -29.39
N SER A 34 12.02 12.05 -28.15
CA SER A 34 11.73 12.86 -26.99
C SER A 34 12.34 14.24 -27.18
N SER A 35 11.57 15.20 -27.66
CA SER A 35 11.96 16.60 -27.66
C SER A 35 11.08 17.37 -26.68
N ASP A 36 11.72 17.97 -25.68
CA ASP A 36 11.38 19.24 -25.03
C ASP A 36 9.92 19.53 -24.64
N ARG A 37 9.20 18.58 -24.03
CA ARG A 37 8.03 18.94 -23.22
C ARG A 37 8.44 18.88 -21.76
N ALA A 38 8.48 20.07 -21.13
CA ALA A 38 8.53 20.17 -19.68
C ALA A 38 7.50 19.21 -19.07
N PRO A 39 7.88 18.39 -18.07
CA PRO A 39 6.95 17.44 -17.48
C PRO A 39 5.74 18.18 -16.94
N VAL A 40 4.56 17.82 -17.40
CA VAL A 40 3.31 18.36 -16.88
C VAL A 40 3.16 17.82 -15.46
N GLY A 41 3.41 18.66 -14.46
CA GLY A 41 3.37 18.26 -13.07
C GLY A 41 2.00 17.73 -12.65
N TYR A 42 1.96 16.87 -11.64
CA TYR A 42 0.73 16.27 -11.09
C TYR A 42 -0.41 17.28 -10.88
N LYS A 43 -0.12 18.48 -10.36
CA LYS A 43 -1.14 19.52 -10.15
C LYS A 43 -1.87 19.93 -11.43
N ALA A 44 -1.16 20.02 -12.55
CA ALA A 44 -1.77 20.37 -13.82
C ALA A 44 -2.66 19.23 -14.35
N ILE A 45 -2.22 17.98 -14.22
CA ILE A 45 -3.03 16.80 -14.59
C ILE A 45 -4.24 16.66 -13.66
N ALA A 46 -4.07 16.85 -12.36
CA ALA A 46 -5.17 16.77 -11.39
C ALA A 46 -6.25 17.81 -11.62
N ALA A 47 -5.88 19.01 -12.10
CA ALA A 47 -6.80 20.11 -12.39
C ALA A 47 -7.60 19.92 -13.71
N MET A 48 -7.28 18.91 -14.52
CA MET A 48 -7.99 18.67 -15.78
C MET A 48 -9.44 18.23 -15.53
N ASN A 49 -10.37 18.70 -16.35
CA ASN A 49 -11.74 18.19 -16.39
C ASN A 49 -11.77 16.85 -17.16
N ALA A 50 -11.34 15.78 -16.50
CA ALA A 50 -11.21 14.44 -17.06
C ALA A 50 -11.46 13.40 -15.97
N SER A 51 -11.85 12.20 -16.36
CA SER A 51 -12.02 11.07 -15.44
C SER A 51 -10.68 10.66 -14.79
N ALA A 52 -10.75 9.89 -13.70
CA ALA A 52 -9.56 9.37 -13.04
C ALA A 52 -8.71 8.49 -13.99
N ALA A 53 -9.37 7.67 -14.82
CA ALA A 53 -8.70 6.81 -15.79
C ALA A 53 -7.97 7.62 -16.87
N GLU A 54 -8.58 8.66 -17.41
CA GLU A 54 -7.95 9.56 -18.40
C GLU A 54 -6.76 10.31 -17.80
N LYS A 55 -6.88 10.76 -16.55
CA LYS A 55 -5.77 11.39 -15.82
C LYS A 55 -4.61 10.43 -15.62
N ALA A 56 -4.89 9.18 -15.23
CA ALA A 56 -3.88 8.14 -15.06
C ALA A 56 -3.20 7.79 -16.39
N ASP A 57 -3.96 7.57 -17.46
CA ASP A 57 -3.42 7.29 -18.79
C ASP A 57 -2.51 8.44 -19.27
N ARG A 58 -2.94 9.68 -19.11
CA ARG A 58 -2.14 10.83 -19.46
C ARG A 58 -0.86 10.93 -18.65
N SER A 59 -0.92 10.66 -17.33
CA SER A 59 0.27 10.62 -16.48
C SER A 59 1.26 9.58 -16.99
N VAL A 60 0.82 8.36 -17.24
CA VAL A 60 1.68 7.27 -17.73
C VAL A 60 2.30 7.58 -19.10
N ARG A 61 1.53 8.20 -20.02
CA ARG A 61 2.03 8.59 -21.36
C ARG A 61 3.08 9.69 -21.31
N THR A 62 3.03 10.55 -20.30
CA THR A 62 3.99 11.66 -20.14
C THR A 62 5.21 11.30 -19.32
N MET A 63 5.20 10.15 -18.64
CA MET A 63 6.33 9.64 -17.86
C MET A 63 7.46 9.15 -18.78
N SER A 64 8.70 9.49 -18.41
CA SER A 64 9.89 8.85 -18.94
C SER A 64 9.94 7.38 -18.49
N GLN A 65 10.88 6.62 -19.02
CA GLN A 65 11.09 5.24 -18.57
C GLN A 65 11.58 5.19 -17.11
N GLU A 66 12.46 6.11 -16.74
CA GLU A 66 12.95 6.27 -15.37
C GLU A 66 11.80 6.61 -14.40
N ASP A 67 10.88 7.48 -14.79
CA ASP A 67 9.69 7.80 -14.00
C ASP A 67 8.82 6.56 -13.78
N LYS A 68 8.58 5.79 -14.84
CA LYS A 68 7.80 4.55 -14.75
C LYS A 68 8.45 3.53 -13.81
N ILE A 69 9.78 3.39 -13.88
CA ILE A 69 10.53 2.52 -12.97
C ILE A 69 10.41 3.03 -11.53
N GLY A 70 10.59 4.34 -11.32
CA GLY A 70 10.42 4.96 -10.00
C GLY A 70 9.02 4.71 -9.42
N GLN A 71 7.97 4.80 -10.24
CA GLN A 71 6.59 4.53 -9.80
C GLN A 71 6.34 3.07 -9.40
N LEU A 72 7.16 2.12 -9.83
CA LEU A 72 7.10 0.73 -9.39
C LEU A 72 7.85 0.49 -8.07
N MET A 73 8.61 1.47 -7.59
CA MET A 73 9.43 1.34 -6.38
C MET A 73 8.66 1.83 -5.16
N CYS A 74 8.80 1.06 -4.06
CA CYS A 74 8.38 1.48 -2.73
C CYS A 74 9.59 1.43 -1.81
N ILE A 75 9.88 2.53 -1.12
CA ILE A 75 11.09 2.66 -0.28
C ILE A 75 10.74 2.95 1.18
N GLY A 76 11.60 2.54 2.11
CA GLY A 76 11.63 3.02 3.48
C GLY A 76 12.51 4.26 3.62
N LEU A 77 12.18 5.12 4.55
CA LEU A 77 13.02 6.24 4.96
C LEU A 77 13.56 6.00 6.38
N GLU A 78 14.65 6.67 6.73
CA GLU A 78 15.27 6.54 8.05
C GLU A 78 14.98 7.77 8.92
N GLY A 79 14.90 7.56 10.23
CA GLY A 79 14.75 8.61 11.22
C GLY A 79 13.38 9.28 11.23
N THR A 80 13.28 10.35 12.01
CA THR A 80 12.01 11.04 12.31
C THR A 80 11.88 12.41 11.63
N THR A 81 12.92 12.82 10.89
CA THR A 81 12.97 14.10 10.17
C THR A 81 13.10 13.87 8.68
N PHE A 82 12.22 14.48 7.89
CA PHE A 82 12.31 14.47 6.43
C PHE A 82 13.30 15.53 5.98
N ASP A 83 14.58 15.17 5.92
CA ASP A 83 15.69 16.05 5.62
C ASP A 83 15.91 16.30 4.11
N GLU A 84 16.89 17.09 3.76
CA GLU A 84 17.15 17.46 2.37
C GLU A 84 17.66 16.28 1.54
N SER A 85 18.41 15.35 2.14
CA SER A 85 18.89 14.15 1.44
C SER A 85 17.73 13.23 1.03
N GLN A 86 16.75 13.08 1.91
CA GLN A 86 15.53 12.30 1.63
C GLN A 86 14.64 13.01 0.60
N LYS A 87 14.53 14.33 0.66
CA LYS A 87 13.82 15.13 -0.36
C LYS A 87 14.47 14.98 -1.74
N GLU A 88 15.80 15.02 -1.79
CA GLU A 88 16.54 14.81 -3.04
C GLU A 88 16.29 13.41 -3.61
N LEU A 89 16.29 12.37 -2.75
CA LEU A 89 15.97 11.01 -3.15
C LEU A 89 14.56 10.92 -3.76
N VAL A 90 13.56 11.50 -3.11
CA VAL A 90 12.18 11.52 -3.62
C VAL A 90 12.07 12.28 -4.93
N ARG A 91 12.74 13.44 -5.07
CA ARG A 91 12.75 14.22 -6.31
C ARG A 91 13.42 13.46 -7.46
N LYS A 92 14.54 12.81 -7.18
CA LYS A 92 15.36 12.13 -8.18
C LYS A 92 14.69 10.87 -8.71
N TYR A 93 14.20 10.03 -7.81
CA TYR A 93 13.68 8.71 -8.19
C TYR A 93 12.17 8.68 -8.39
N ARG A 94 11.43 9.68 -7.93
CA ARG A 94 9.98 9.83 -8.10
C ARG A 94 9.22 8.56 -7.76
N VAL A 95 9.59 7.96 -6.62
CA VAL A 95 9.09 6.66 -6.17
C VAL A 95 7.57 6.65 -6.03
N GLY A 96 6.95 5.50 -6.35
CA GLY A 96 5.51 5.30 -6.27
C GLY A 96 5.00 5.13 -4.85
N GLY A 97 5.87 4.75 -3.91
CA GLY A 97 5.48 4.59 -2.51
C GLY A 97 6.62 4.82 -1.52
N ILE A 98 6.24 5.22 -0.32
CA ILE A 98 7.13 5.40 0.82
C ILE A 98 6.48 4.72 2.02
N VAL A 99 7.21 3.80 2.65
CA VAL A 99 6.77 3.10 3.87
C VAL A 99 7.44 3.71 5.07
N LEU A 100 6.65 4.10 6.04
CA LEU A 100 7.12 4.55 7.35
C LEU A 100 6.81 3.48 8.39
N ASP A 101 7.74 3.27 9.31
CA ASP A 101 7.62 2.31 10.40
C ASP A 101 7.76 2.98 11.80
N ASN A 102 7.90 2.17 12.83
CA ASN A 102 8.01 2.66 14.21
C ASN A 102 9.16 3.64 14.42
N ASP A 103 10.26 3.46 13.70
CA ASP A 103 11.47 4.29 13.86
C ASP A 103 11.29 5.68 13.24
N ASN A 104 10.25 5.88 12.44
CA ASN A 104 9.92 7.16 11.82
C ASN A 104 8.91 7.99 12.64
N MET A 105 8.45 7.51 13.80
CA MET A 105 7.30 8.10 14.47
C MET A 105 7.59 8.41 15.93
N GLU A 106 7.46 9.69 16.31
CA GLU A 106 7.64 10.17 17.70
C GLU A 106 6.36 10.80 18.25
N SER A 107 5.71 11.68 17.47
CA SER A 107 4.48 12.38 17.85
C SER A 107 3.58 12.58 16.64
N LYS A 108 2.31 12.89 16.86
CA LYS A 108 1.35 13.19 15.77
C LYS A 108 1.80 14.38 14.93
N GLU A 109 2.30 15.39 15.57
CA GLU A 109 2.80 16.62 14.95
C GLU A 109 3.99 16.34 14.06
N GLN A 110 4.96 15.54 14.56
CA GLN A 110 6.14 15.14 13.81
C GLN A 110 5.74 14.27 12.60
N VAL A 111 4.88 13.28 12.77
CA VAL A 111 4.42 12.40 11.67
C VAL A 111 3.68 13.21 10.60
N ARG A 112 2.79 14.14 11.00
CA ARG A 112 2.11 15.04 10.03
C ARG A 112 3.11 15.90 9.26
N ALA A 113 4.12 16.45 9.92
CA ALA A 113 5.16 17.23 9.26
C ALA A 113 5.96 16.38 8.29
N PHE A 114 6.33 15.16 8.68
CA PHE A 114 7.06 14.21 7.85
C PHE A 114 6.25 13.84 6.59
N THR A 115 5.03 13.37 6.75
CA THR A 115 4.15 12.97 5.62
C THR A 115 3.78 14.16 4.73
N LYS A 116 3.61 15.36 5.32
CA LYS A 116 3.41 16.59 4.55
C LYS A 116 4.63 16.93 3.70
N GLY A 117 5.83 16.83 4.26
CA GLY A 117 7.09 17.05 3.55
C GLY A 117 7.23 16.12 2.34
N ILE A 118 6.91 14.84 2.51
CA ILE A 118 6.89 13.86 1.41
C ILE A 118 5.92 14.30 0.31
N ARG A 119 4.67 14.62 0.66
CA ARG A 119 3.66 15.05 -0.33
C ARG A 119 4.06 16.32 -1.05
N ASP A 120 4.54 17.32 -0.33
CA ASP A 120 4.92 18.60 -0.92
C ASP A 120 6.09 18.43 -1.90
N THR A 121 7.07 17.60 -1.54
CA THR A 121 8.21 17.28 -2.40
C THR A 121 7.76 16.52 -3.65
N ALA A 122 6.93 15.50 -3.50
CA ALA A 122 6.42 14.73 -4.61
C ALA A 122 5.53 15.56 -5.54
N ASN A 123 4.67 16.43 -5.01
CA ASN A 123 3.79 17.31 -5.80
C ASN A 123 4.55 18.27 -6.73
N THR A 124 5.81 18.53 -6.46
CA THR A 124 6.67 19.38 -7.31
C THR A 124 7.54 18.61 -8.29
N SER A 125 7.74 17.31 -8.06
CA SER A 125 8.69 16.50 -8.82
C SER A 125 8.07 15.29 -9.51
N SER A 126 6.90 14.83 -9.08
CA SER A 126 6.26 13.63 -9.61
C SER A 126 4.98 13.93 -10.38
N LEU A 127 4.64 13.05 -11.33
CA LEU A 127 3.40 13.09 -12.08
C LEU A 127 2.23 12.43 -11.36
N MET A 128 2.52 11.61 -10.35
CA MET A 128 1.55 10.93 -9.49
C MET A 128 1.93 11.14 -8.02
N PRO A 129 0.94 11.29 -7.12
CA PRO A 129 1.21 11.31 -5.70
C PRO A 129 1.66 9.93 -5.24
N PRO A 130 2.69 9.82 -4.37
CA PRO A 130 3.14 8.54 -3.87
C PRO A 130 2.13 7.96 -2.87
N PHE A 131 2.13 6.65 -2.74
CA PHE A 131 1.59 6.01 -1.56
C PHE A 131 2.48 6.34 -0.34
N ILE A 132 1.86 6.83 0.72
CA ILE A 132 2.50 6.97 2.02
C ILE A 132 1.89 5.90 2.91
N ALA A 133 2.66 4.85 3.14
CA ALA A 133 2.19 3.60 3.69
C ALA A 133 2.74 3.34 5.09
N MET A 134 1.98 2.58 5.85
CA MET A 134 2.41 1.94 7.09
C MET A 134 1.81 0.54 7.19
N ASN A 135 2.41 -0.31 8.01
CA ASN A 135 1.79 -1.56 8.43
C ASN A 135 1.16 -1.35 9.81
N ARG A 136 -0.11 -0.96 9.83
CA ARG A 136 -0.79 -0.55 11.07
C ARG A 136 -0.88 -1.68 12.10
N GLU A 137 -1.10 -2.90 11.67
CA GLU A 137 -1.24 -4.07 12.53
C GLU A 137 0.07 -4.48 13.21
N ARG A 138 1.21 -4.06 12.66
CA ARG A 138 2.55 -4.33 13.20
C ARG A 138 3.16 -3.14 13.94
N MET A 139 2.45 -2.00 14.00
CA MET A 139 2.95 -0.83 14.71
C MET A 139 2.90 -1.05 16.22
N GLN A 140 3.97 -0.68 16.90
CA GLN A 140 3.99 -0.66 18.36
C GLN A 140 2.98 0.36 18.89
N TYR A 141 2.26 -0.03 19.93
CA TYR A 141 1.35 0.89 20.58
C TYR A 141 2.11 2.03 21.25
N ARG A 142 1.75 3.26 20.88
CA ARG A 142 2.22 4.50 21.51
C ARG A 142 1.00 5.34 21.90
N PRO A 143 0.73 5.52 23.19
CA PRO A 143 -0.55 6.07 23.70
C PRO A 143 -0.95 7.41 23.09
N ASN A 144 0.02 8.29 22.83
CA ASN A 144 -0.23 9.64 22.33
C ASN A 144 -0.15 9.75 20.80
N LEU A 145 0.18 8.67 20.12
CA LEU A 145 0.38 8.67 18.67
C LEU A 145 -0.74 7.95 17.92
N MET A 146 -1.11 6.75 18.36
CA MET A 146 -2.06 5.90 17.66
C MET A 146 -3.02 5.22 18.62
N LEU A 147 -4.20 4.86 18.09
CA LEU A 147 -5.15 4.02 18.80
C LEU A 147 -4.48 2.72 19.29
N PRO A 148 -4.91 2.17 20.43
CA PRO A 148 -4.38 0.89 20.89
C PRO A 148 -4.65 -0.20 19.85
N TRP A 149 -3.65 -1.07 19.67
CA TRP A 149 -3.82 -2.27 18.89
C TRP A 149 -4.79 -3.22 19.62
N THR A 150 -5.76 -3.72 18.88
CA THR A 150 -6.69 -4.73 19.39
C THR A 150 -6.31 -6.08 18.81
N ASP A 151 -6.18 -7.09 19.67
CA ASP A 151 -5.93 -8.46 19.22
C ASP A 151 -6.94 -8.86 18.14
N PRO A 152 -6.50 -9.27 16.92
CA PRO A 152 -7.40 -9.55 15.82
C PRO A 152 -8.43 -10.65 16.14
N LYS A 153 -8.04 -11.68 16.89
CA LYS A 153 -8.94 -12.78 17.29
C LYS A 153 -10.01 -12.31 18.26
N LEU A 154 -9.64 -11.45 19.22
CA LEU A 154 -10.61 -10.83 20.13
C LEU A 154 -11.55 -9.91 19.39
N LEU A 155 -11.04 -9.08 18.47
CA LEU A 155 -11.85 -8.19 17.65
C LEU A 155 -12.82 -8.98 16.77
N SER A 156 -12.34 -10.07 16.15
CA SER A 156 -13.18 -10.96 15.36
C SER A 156 -14.33 -11.54 16.19
N LYS A 157 -14.08 -11.97 17.43
CA LYS A 157 -15.12 -12.50 18.32
C LYS A 157 -16.20 -11.48 18.69
N GLN A 158 -15.87 -10.20 18.72
CA GLN A 158 -16.83 -9.10 18.98
C GLN A 158 -17.79 -8.84 17.81
N GLY A 159 -17.51 -9.39 16.63
CA GLY A 159 -18.37 -9.30 15.45
C GLY A 159 -17.96 -8.21 14.45
N LEU A 160 -18.62 -8.20 13.29
CA LEU A 160 -18.31 -7.30 12.18
C LEU A 160 -18.54 -5.83 12.49
N ASP A 161 -19.47 -5.49 13.38
CA ASP A 161 -19.72 -4.10 13.79
C ASP A 161 -18.53 -3.54 14.57
N ALA A 162 -17.93 -4.34 15.43
CA ALA A 162 -16.71 -3.96 16.16
C ALA A 162 -15.54 -3.79 15.19
N VAL A 163 -15.35 -4.70 14.24
CA VAL A 163 -14.36 -4.58 13.15
C VAL A 163 -14.58 -3.30 12.34
N SER A 164 -15.81 -3.05 11.92
CA SER A 164 -16.20 -1.86 11.15
C SER A 164 -15.90 -0.56 11.89
N SER A 165 -16.26 -0.53 13.18
CA SER A 165 -16.01 0.65 14.03
C SER A 165 -14.52 0.92 14.23
N LEU A 166 -13.72 -0.11 14.52
CA LEU A 166 -12.27 0.04 14.67
C LEU A 166 -11.62 0.44 13.34
N ALA A 167 -11.97 -0.22 12.23
CA ALA A 167 -11.44 0.10 10.92
C ALA A 167 -11.71 1.56 10.53
N THR A 168 -12.93 2.06 10.78
CA THR A 168 -13.29 3.46 10.51
C THR A 168 -12.40 4.42 11.30
N ARG A 169 -12.27 4.21 12.61
CA ARG A 169 -11.43 5.07 13.47
C ARG A 169 -9.96 5.02 13.07
N THR A 170 -9.45 3.84 12.76
CA THR A 170 -8.07 3.64 12.30
C THR A 170 -7.82 4.36 10.98
N ALA A 171 -8.74 4.26 10.02
CA ALA A 171 -8.60 4.95 8.74
C ALA A 171 -8.62 6.48 8.89
N ILE A 172 -9.46 7.01 9.77
CA ILE A 172 -9.50 8.45 10.09
C ILE A 172 -8.16 8.88 10.70
N GLU A 173 -7.64 8.12 11.66
CA GLU A 173 -6.34 8.39 12.28
C GLU A 173 -5.20 8.37 11.27
N MET A 174 -5.13 7.34 10.43
CA MET A 174 -4.11 7.22 9.37
C MET A 174 -4.17 8.41 8.42
N ARG A 175 -5.36 8.78 7.95
CA ARG A 175 -5.54 9.94 7.07
C ARG A 175 -5.12 11.25 7.74
N ASP A 176 -5.45 11.43 9.02
CA ASP A 176 -5.07 12.61 9.80
C ASP A 176 -3.55 12.74 9.97
N LEU A 177 -2.86 11.61 10.09
CA LEU A 177 -1.41 11.53 10.10
C LEU A 177 -0.77 11.61 8.70
N GLY A 178 -1.59 11.62 7.65
CA GLY A 178 -1.18 11.77 6.25
C GLY A 178 -0.84 10.50 5.52
N PHE A 179 -1.16 9.34 6.07
CA PHE A 179 -1.07 8.06 5.38
C PHE A 179 -2.26 7.84 4.45
N ASN A 180 -2.02 7.19 3.33
CA ASN A 180 -3.06 6.82 2.36
C ASN A 180 -3.06 5.33 2.01
N LEU A 181 -2.20 4.51 2.63
CA LEU A 181 -2.13 3.07 2.41
C LEU A 181 -1.81 2.34 3.72
N ASN A 182 -2.63 1.35 4.08
CA ASN A 182 -2.30 0.37 5.10
C ASN A 182 -1.84 -0.94 4.44
N LEU A 183 -0.61 -1.35 4.69
CA LEU A 183 -0.06 -2.61 4.20
C LEU A 183 -0.32 -3.80 5.14
N GLY A 184 -1.08 -3.60 6.21
CA GLY A 184 -1.10 -4.50 7.35
C GLY A 184 -2.31 -5.43 7.46
N VAL A 185 -3.29 -5.39 6.55
CA VAL A 185 -4.52 -6.18 6.73
C VAL A 185 -4.23 -7.67 6.55
N MET A 186 -4.08 -8.36 7.68
CA MET A 186 -3.77 -9.79 7.73
C MET A 186 -5.03 -10.62 7.47
N VAL A 187 -5.12 -11.20 6.30
CA VAL A 187 -6.27 -12.02 5.89
C VAL A 187 -5.98 -13.54 5.87
N ASN A 188 -4.75 -13.93 6.13
CA ASN A 188 -4.38 -15.33 6.28
C ASN A 188 -5.11 -15.99 7.45
N THR A 189 -5.46 -17.27 7.31
CA THR A 189 -6.22 -18.01 8.31
C THR A 189 -5.32 -18.72 9.34
N HIS A 190 -4.04 -18.89 9.03
CA HIS A 190 -3.09 -19.67 9.80
C HIS A 190 -1.95 -18.85 10.43
N SER A 191 -2.03 -17.54 10.45
CA SER A 191 -1.05 -16.67 11.10
C SER A 191 -1.39 -16.43 12.57
N PHE A 192 -0.38 -16.13 13.37
CA PHE A 192 -0.57 -15.63 14.74
C PHE A 192 -1.45 -14.37 14.77
N TYR A 193 -1.30 -13.51 13.79
CA TYR A 193 -2.05 -12.27 13.62
C TYR A 193 -3.38 -12.42 12.86
N SER A 194 -3.81 -13.66 12.55
CA SER A 194 -5.07 -13.92 11.88
C SER A 194 -6.27 -13.48 12.72
N TYR A 195 -7.27 -12.92 12.07
CA TYR A 195 -8.56 -12.63 12.71
C TYR A 195 -9.33 -13.91 13.07
N THR A 196 -9.21 -14.94 12.23
CA THR A 196 -9.92 -16.23 12.36
C THR A 196 -9.25 -17.28 11.48
N SER A 197 -9.53 -18.54 11.77
CA SER A 197 -9.20 -19.68 10.90
C SER A 197 -10.32 -20.03 9.92
N ASP A 198 -11.47 -19.40 10.00
CA ASP A 198 -12.60 -19.59 9.09
C ASP A 198 -12.44 -18.71 7.87
N VAL A 199 -12.38 -19.33 6.69
CA VAL A 199 -12.14 -18.68 5.38
C VAL A 199 -13.17 -17.61 5.05
N ASP A 200 -14.46 -17.96 5.18
CA ASP A 200 -15.54 -17.04 4.82
C ASP A 200 -15.62 -15.87 5.78
N ARG A 201 -15.32 -16.12 7.05
CA ARG A 201 -15.24 -15.06 8.07
C ARG A 201 -14.04 -14.16 7.85
N ALA A 202 -12.87 -14.71 7.50
CA ALA A 202 -11.68 -13.94 7.18
C ALA A 202 -11.93 -13.00 5.99
N ALA A 203 -12.57 -13.51 4.93
CA ALA A 203 -12.95 -12.72 3.78
C ALA A 203 -13.92 -11.58 4.15
N ARG A 204 -14.98 -11.86 4.91
CA ARG A 204 -15.94 -10.82 5.37
C ARG A 204 -15.28 -9.75 6.25
N ILE A 205 -14.31 -10.13 7.09
CA ILE A 205 -13.55 -9.18 7.91
C ILE A 205 -12.69 -8.29 7.00
N GLY A 206 -11.92 -8.89 6.09
CA GLY A 206 -11.09 -8.16 5.13
C GLY A 206 -11.91 -7.20 4.27
N GLU A 207 -13.05 -7.65 3.74
CA GLU A 207 -14.01 -6.82 3.00
C GLU A 207 -14.50 -5.63 3.84
N THR A 208 -14.91 -5.90 5.09
CA THR A 208 -15.39 -4.85 6.00
C THR A 208 -14.32 -3.79 6.25
N ILE A 209 -13.08 -4.20 6.53
CA ILE A 209 -11.95 -3.29 6.75
C ILE A 209 -11.72 -2.46 5.49
N THR A 210 -11.62 -3.10 4.33
CA THR A 210 -11.31 -2.44 3.06
C THR A 210 -12.35 -1.39 2.69
N LYS A 211 -13.63 -1.70 2.79
CA LYS A 211 -14.71 -0.74 2.52
C LYS A 211 -14.67 0.46 3.47
N ARG A 212 -14.33 0.25 4.76
CA ARG A 212 -14.20 1.36 5.73
C ARG A 212 -12.96 2.21 5.45
N TYR A 213 -11.86 1.58 5.05
CA TYR A 213 -10.64 2.29 4.68
C TYR A 213 -10.86 3.12 3.40
N ALA A 214 -11.42 2.53 2.36
CA ALA A 214 -11.72 3.21 1.10
C ALA A 214 -12.67 4.40 1.31
N ALA A 215 -13.72 4.26 2.11
CA ALA A 215 -14.63 5.35 2.48
C ALA A 215 -13.91 6.52 3.18
N ASN A 216 -12.74 6.27 3.76
CA ASN A 216 -11.88 7.27 4.39
C ASN A 216 -10.63 7.60 3.56
N ARG A 217 -10.59 7.21 2.28
CA ARG A 217 -9.48 7.49 1.35
C ARG A 217 -8.14 6.88 1.80
N VAL A 218 -8.19 5.69 2.38
CA VAL A 218 -7.03 4.87 2.69
C VAL A 218 -7.13 3.59 1.87
N PHE A 219 -6.10 3.27 1.13
CA PHE A 219 -5.98 2.00 0.40
C PHE A 219 -5.63 0.87 1.34
N THR A 220 -5.97 -0.35 0.94
CA THR A 220 -5.72 -1.57 1.72
C THR A 220 -4.73 -2.47 1.01
N GLY A 221 -3.72 -2.94 1.74
CA GLY A 221 -2.83 -4.02 1.33
C GLY A 221 -3.10 -5.28 2.15
N TYR A 222 -3.49 -6.35 1.49
CA TYR A 222 -3.68 -7.65 2.13
C TYR A 222 -2.37 -8.39 2.27
N GLN A 223 -2.15 -8.99 3.42
CA GLN A 223 -0.98 -9.81 3.75
C GLN A 223 -1.41 -11.25 4.01
N TYR A 224 -0.61 -12.22 3.60
CA TYR A 224 0.40 -12.35 2.56
C TYR A 224 -0.09 -13.41 1.58
N PHE A 225 0.02 -13.16 0.27
CA PHE A 225 -0.33 -14.15 -0.73
C PHE A 225 0.89 -15.03 -1.06
N PRO A 226 0.75 -16.32 -1.25
CA PRO A 226 -0.50 -17.11 -1.25
C PRO A 226 -0.96 -17.62 0.11
N GLY A 227 -0.43 -17.14 1.20
CA GLY A 227 -0.74 -17.57 2.55
C GLY A 227 0.46 -18.20 3.26
N GLY A 228 0.22 -18.81 4.41
CA GLY A 228 1.23 -19.49 5.19
C GLY A 228 1.48 -18.86 6.56
N ALA A 229 2.34 -19.51 7.33
CA ALA A 229 2.65 -19.15 8.70
C ALA A 229 3.46 -17.84 8.79
N ASP A 230 3.56 -17.32 10.00
CA ASP A 230 4.23 -16.07 10.34
C ASP A 230 5.59 -15.88 9.67
N TYR A 231 5.62 -14.97 8.69
CA TYR A 231 6.85 -14.58 7.98
C TYR A 231 7.67 -13.60 8.83
N THR A 232 8.05 -14.04 10.01
CA THR A 232 8.97 -13.28 10.85
C THR A 232 10.43 -13.53 10.47
N VAL A 233 10.69 -14.52 9.62
CA VAL A 233 12.04 -14.92 9.22
C VAL A 233 12.22 -14.63 7.72
N PRO A 234 13.10 -13.71 7.34
CA PRO A 234 13.43 -13.49 5.93
C PRO A 234 13.94 -14.78 5.26
N GLY A 235 13.38 -15.12 4.11
CA GLY A 235 13.79 -16.29 3.34
C GLY A 235 13.08 -17.59 3.71
N MET A 236 12.03 -17.55 4.51
CA MET A 236 11.19 -18.72 4.76
C MET A 236 10.49 -19.11 3.46
N LYS A 237 10.78 -20.30 2.96
CA LYS A 237 10.12 -20.84 1.77
C LYS A 237 8.73 -21.36 2.16
N LEU A 238 7.74 -21.03 1.34
CA LEU A 238 6.46 -21.73 1.37
C LEU A 238 6.70 -23.22 1.17
N ASP A 239 6.11 -24.04 2.03
CA ASP A 239 6.04 -25.48 1.77
C ASP A 239 5.01 -25.70 0.66
N ALA A 240 5.48 -25.79 -0.58
CA ALA A 240 4.65 -25.98 -1.76
C ALA A 240 3.86 -27.30 -1.74
N SER A 241 4.19 -28.24 -0.81
CA SER A 241 3.44 -29.50 -0.63
C SER A 241 2.09 -29.30 0.05
N LYS A 242 1.83 -28.12 0.64
CA LYS A 242 0.54 -27.82 1.26
C LYS A 242 -0.46 -27.29 0.25
N ALA A 243 -1.08 -28.19 -0.52
CA ALA A 243 -2.25 -27.86 -1.34
C ALA A 243 -3.34 -27.14 -0.51
N SER A 244 -3.45 -27.42 0.78
CA SER A 244 -4.35 -26.73 1.72
C SER A 244 -4.15 -25.22 1.79
N LEU A 245 -2.94 -24.69 1.57
CA LEU A 245 -2.72 -23.23 1.59
C LEU A 245 -3.47 -22.52 0.46
N MET A 246 -3.51 -23.15 -0.72
CA MET A 246 -4.25 -22.60 -1.86
C MET A 246 -5.76 -22.82 -1.72
N ASP A 247 -6.17 -23.87 -1.02
CA ASP A 247 -7.59 -24.16 -0.74
C ASP A 247 -8.15 -23.22 0.31
N ASP A 248 -7.39 -22.89 1.38
CA ASP A 248 -7.84 -22.02 2.47
C ASP A 248 -7.52 -20.54 2.21
N ASP A 249 -6.26 -20.16 2.32
CA ASP A 249 -5.87 -18.75 2.16
C ASP A 249 -6.08 -18.25 0.73
N GLY A 250 -5.84 -19.05 -0.28
CA GLY A 250 -6.11 -18.70 -1.68
C GLY A 250 -7.60 -18.40 -1.93
N ARG A 251 -8.52 -19.11 -1.27
CA ARG A 251 -9.95 -18.83 -1.33
C ARG A 251 -10.31 -17.50 -0.65
N VAL A 252 -9.66 -17.16 0.49
CA VAL A 252 -9.85 -15.85 1.13
C VAL A 252 -9.49 -14.73 0.14
N PHE A 253 -8.31 -14.82 -0.51
CA PHE A 253 -7.89 -13.82 -1.48
C PHE A 253 -8.83 -13.73 -2.69
N ALA A 254 -9.31 -14.87 -3.22
CA ALA A 254 -10.25 -14.88 -4.34
C ALA A 254 -11.57 -14.18 -3.97
N GLN A 255 -12.14 -14.49 -2.81
CA GLN A 255 -13.35 -13.83 -2.32
C GLN A 255 -13.14 -12.33 -2.10
N LEU A 256 -12.00 -11.92 -1.55
CA LEU A 256 -11.67 -10.53 -1.32
C LEU A 256 -11.49 -9.74 -2.60
N ILE A 257 -10.81 -10.29 -3.60
CA ILE A 257 -10.64 -9.65 -4.92
C ILE A 257 -12.01 -9.37 -5.54
N ASP A 258 -12.93 -10.33 -5.48
CA ASP A 258 -14.28 -10.14 -6.01
C ASP A 258 -15.09 -9.12 -5.20
N ALA A 259 -15.07 -9.20 -3.87
CA ALA A 259 -15.88 -8.37 -2.99
C ALA A 259 -15.40 -6.92 -2.87
N THR A 260 -14.11 -6.65 -3.18
CA THR A 260 -13.47 -5.33 -2.99
C THR A 260 -12.82 -4.80 -4.28
N ARG A 261 -13.27 -5.26 -5.43
CA ARG A 261 -12.73 -4.87 -6.74
C ARG A 261 -12.73 -3.36 -6.95
N ASP A 262 -13.81 -2.70 -6.55
CA ASP A 262 -13.99 -1.27 -6.75
C ASP A 262 -13.16 -0.41 -5.79
N GLU A 263 -12.71 -0.98 -4.69
CA GLU A 263 -11.80 -0.35 -3.73
C GLU A 263 -10.32 -0.47 -4.10
N HIS A 264 -10.01 -1.23 -5.16
CA HIS A 264 -8.66 -1.43 -5.68
C HIS A 264 -7.63 -1.87 -4.63
N PRO A 265 -7.86 -2.97 -3.91
CA PRO A 265 -6.93 -3.44 -2.89
C PRO A 265 -5.59 -3.86 -3.52
N MET A 266 -4.54 -3.77 -2.73
CA MET A 266 -3.22 -4.29 -3.06
C MET A 266 -3.03 -5.65 -2.40
N ILE A 267 -2.20 -6.49 -3.00
CA ILE A 267 -1.85 -7.79 -2.44
C ILE A 267 -0.34 -7.85 -2.26
N MET A 268 0.08 -8.10 -1.04
CA MET A 268 1.49 -8.33 -0.74
C MET A 268 1.82 -9.79 -1.00
N VAL A 269 2.68 -10.00 -1.99
CA VAL A 269 3.20 -11.34 -2.35
C VAL A 269 4.52 -11.55 -1.63
N ASN A 270 4.69 -12.75 -1.06
CA ASN A 270 5.88 -13.12 -0.31
C ASN A 270 6.65 -14.25 -1.03
#